data_46ff3b838231cf0bd0a6fb1c5dbb8204
#
_entry.id   46ff3b838231cf0bd0a6fb1c5dbb8204
#
_cell.length_a   1.000
_cell.length_b   1.000
_cell.length_c   1.000
_cell.angle_alpha   90.00
_cell.angle_beta   90.00
_cell.angle_gamma   90.00
#
_symmetry.space_group_name_H-M   'P 1'
#
loop_
_entity.id
_entity.type
_entity.pdbx_description
1 polymer ?
#
loop_
_entity_poly.entity_id
_entity_poly.type
_entity_poly.pdbx_seq_one_letter_code
_entity_poly.pdbx_strand_id
1 'polypeptide(L)'
;RAQEILLILDEYWAEHPELQHIPIYYISSLAIKCMDVYRQYIHTMSPNVRSKFARGINPFDFKRKDTFIRPLDKGISKLNDRNPCVVMASPGFLTSGVSRELLEKWAPDPRNGLIITGYSVEGVMARVSCLPLNVSRVLTADNLPVPARPS
;
A
#
# COMPACT_ATOMS: atom_id res chain seq x y z
N ARG A 1 -5.00 3.75 -8.14
CA ARG A 1 -5.20 3.97 -6.67
C ARG A 1 -3.96 3.68 -5.84
N ALA A 2 -3.05 2.81 -6.28
CA ALA A 2 -1.86 2.47 -5.48
C ALA A 2 -1.01 3.71 -5.15
N GLN A 3 -0.79 4.59 -6.11
CA GLN A 3 -0.04 5.83 -5.93
C GLN A 3 -0.71 6.79 -4.94
N GLU A 4 -2.04 6.87 -4.94
CA GLU A 4 -2.80 7.72 -4.01
C GLU A 4 -2.66 7.21 -2.57
N ILE A 5 -2.79 5.89 -2.39
CA ILE A 5 -2.63 5.26 -1.08
C ILE A 5 -1.20 5.46 -0.56
N LEU A 6 -0.19 5.32 -1.41
CA LEU A 6 1.19 5.56 -1.02
C LEU A 6 1.42 7.00 -0.55
N LEU A 7 0.85 7.99 -1.25
CA LEU A 7 0.94 9.39 -0.83
C LEU A 7 0.25 9.63 0.52
N ILE A 8 -0.94 9.06 0.72
CA ILE A 8 -1.69 9.17 1.98
C ILE A 8 -0.90 8.52 3.13
N LEU A 9 -0.34 7.35 2.91
CA LEU A 9 0.45 6.66 3.92
C LEU A 9 1.73 7.42 4.26
N ASP A 10 2.43 7.97 3.26
CA ASP A 10 3.65 8.73 3.49
C ASP A 10 3.38 10.00 4.30
N GLU A 11 2.30 10.73 4.00
CA GLU A 11 1.86 11.88 4.78
C GLU A 11 1.44 11.50 6.21
N TYR A 12 0.65 10.44 6.35
CA TYR A 12 0.18 9.99 7.65
C TYR A 12 1.33 9.56 8.56
N TRP A 13 2.32 8.83 8.02
CA TRP A 13 3.53 8.45 8.78
C TRP A 13 4.37 9.66 9.17
N ALA A 14 4.42 10.70 8.33
CA ALA A 14 5.14 11.93 8.66
C ALA A 14 4.53 12.66 9.87
N GLU A 15 3.20 12.59 10.02
CA GLU A 15 2.45 13.22 11.11
C GLU A 15 2.39 12.38 12.40
N HIS A 16 2.75 11.08 12.32
CA HIS A 16 2.65 10.11 13.42
C HIS A 16 4.00 9.50 13.78
N PRO A 17 4.79 10.14 14.67
CA PRO A 17 6.12 9.68 15.04
C PRO A 17 6.16 8.25 15.57
N GLU A 18 5.08 7.79 16.21
CA GLU A 18 4.93 6.43 16.74
C GLU A 18 4.92 5.35 15.65
N LEU A 19 4.59 5.71 14.41
CA LEU A 19 4.56 4.77 13.28
C LEU A 19 5.83 4.78 12.45
N GLN A 20 6.71 5.75 12.63
CA GLN A 20 7.90 5.94 11.78
C GLN A 20 8.90 4.78 11.82
N HIS A 21 8.85 3.96 12.88
CA HIS A 21 9.66 2.75 12.97
C HIS A 21 9.11 1.58 12.13
N ILE A 22 7.87 1.67 11.61
CA ILE A 22 7.21 0.65 10.80
C ILE A 22 7.43 0.97 9.32
N PRO A 23 8.25 0.18 8.59
CA PRO A 23 8.47 0.43 7.16
C PRO A 23 7.24 0.06 6.32
N ILE A 24 7.02 0.84 5.26
CA ILE A 24 6.02 0.56 4.23
C ILE A 24 6.74 0.02 3.00
N TYR A 25 6.53 -1.25 2.68
CA TYR A 25 7.09 -1.87 1.49
C TYR A 25 6.08 -1.82 0.33
N TYR A 26 6.56 -1.45 -0.83
CA TYR A 26 5.78 -1.50 -2.06
C TYR A 26 6.44 -2.45 -3.05
N ILE A 27 5.80 -3.59 -3.29
CA ILE A 27 6.38 -4.69 -4.06
C ILE A 27 5.71 -4.77 -5.43
N SER A 28 6.34 -4.18 -6.43
CA SER A 28 5.94 -4.31 -7.83
C SER A 28 7.00 -3.68 -8.75
N SER A 29 7.56 -4.44 -9.66
CA SER A 29 8.51 -3.92 -10.65
C SER A 29 7.87 -2.92 -11.62
N LEU A 30 6.61 -3.14 -11.98
CA LEU A 30 5.86 -2.23 -12.84
C LEU A 30 5.56 -0.91 -12.13
N ALA A 31 5.24 -0.99 -10.85
CA ALA A 31 4.88 0.17 -10.07
C ALA A 31 6.05 1.16 -9.89
N ILE A 32 7.28 0.66 -9.74
CA ILE A 32 8.47 1.50 -9.70
C ILE A 32 8.61 2.31 -10.99
N LYS A 33 8.39 1.68 -12.15
CA LYS A 33 8.38 2.35 -13.45
C LYS A 33 7.25 3.38 -13.56
N CYS A 34 6.06 3.06 -13.05
CA CYS A 34 4.94 4.01 -13.01
C CYS A 34 5.26 5.25 -12.17
N MET A 35 5.99 5.12 -11.06
CA MET A 35 6.38 6.29 -10.25
C MET A 35 7.31 7.23 -11.02
N ASP A 36 8.19 6.72 -11.86
CA ASP A 36 9.02 7.55 -12.73
C ASP A 36 8.17 8.33 -13.76
N VAL A 37 7.11 7.72 -14.28
CA VAL A 37 6.14 8.40 -15.15
C VAL A 37 5.36 9.48 -14.40
N TYR A 38 4.86 9.19 -13.20
CA TYR A 38 4.15 10.18 -12.37
C TYR A 38 5.00 11.41 -12.06
N ARG A 39 6.30 11.25 -11.84
CA ARG A 39 7.21 12.38 -11.67
C ARG A 39 7.26 13.30 -12.87
N GLN A 40 7.24 12.74 -14.09
CA GLN A 40 7.27 13.53 -15.33
C GLN A 40 5.97 14.29 -15.58
N TYR A 41 4.83 13.72 -15.22
CA TYR A 41 3.49 14.28 -15.46
C TYR A 41 2.89 15.03 -14.26
N ILE A 42 3.71 15.41 -13.30
CA ILE A 42 3.24 16.04 -12.06
C ILE A 42 2.48 17.36 -12.31
N HIS A 43 2.82 18.08 -13.39
CA HIS A 43 2.18 19.32 -13.81
C HIS A 43 0.72 19.16 -14.22
N THR A 44 0.29 17.93 -14.58
CA THR A 44 -1.10 17.62 -14.96
C THR A 44 -1.96 17.21 -13.76
N MET A 45 -1.37 17.09 -12.59
CA MET A 45 -2.05 16.60 -11.39
C MET A 45 -2.77 17.71 -10.61
N SER A 46 -3.36 17.35 -9.48
CA SER A 46 -4.14 18.27 -8.65
C SER A 46 -3.31 19.48 -8.15
N PRO A 47 -3.96 20.61 -7.84
CA PRO A 47 -3.28 21.78 -7.32
C PRO A 47 -2.42 21.51 -6.08
N ASN A 48 -2.87 20.62 -5.18
CA ASN A 48 -2.14 20.22 -3.97
C ASN A 48 -0.81 19.54 -4.30
N VAL A 49 -0.81 18.60 -5.24
CA VAL A 49 0.39 17.91 -5.71
C VAL A 49 1.36 18.90 -6.38
N ARG A 50 0.82 19.79 -7.23
CA ARG A 50 1.63 20.80 -7.90
C ARG A 50 2.24 21.81 -6.92
N SER A 51 1.52 22.20 -5.89
CA SER A 51 2.04 23.13 -4.87
C SER A 51 3.20 22.54 -4.06
N LYS A 52 3.13 21.24 -3.73
CA LYS A 52 4.26 20.52 -3.11
C LYS A 52 5.46 20.48 -4.04
N PHE A 53 5.25 20.20 -5.30
CA PHE A 53 6.32 20.17 -6.30
C PHE A 53 6.97 21.54 -6.49
N ALA A 54 6.19 22.64 -6.50
CA ALA A 54 6.71 23.99 -6.59
C ALA A 54 7.59 24.38 -5.39
N ARG A 55 7.43 23.72 -4.24
CA ARG A 55 8.31 23.85 -3.06
C ARG A 55 9.57 23.00 -3.14
N GLY A 56 9.86 22.38 -4.29
CA GLY A 56 11.02 21.53 -4.50
C GLY A 56 10.86 20.08 -4.00
N ILE A 57 9.65 19.69 -3.57
CA ILE A 57 9.37 18.34 -3.07
C ILE A 57 8.57 17.58 -4.12
N ASN A 58 9.19 16.56 -4.74
CA ASN A 58 8.45 15.67 -5.62
C ASN A 58 7.74 14.59 -4.78
N PRO A 59 6.39 14.58 -4.69
CA PRO A 59 5.66 13.65 -3.84
C PRO A 59 5.81 12.18 -4.24
N PHE A 60 6.19 11.91 -5.49
CA PHE A 60 6.39 10.54 -6.01
C PHE A 60 7.86 10.07 -5.95
N ASP A 61 8.73 10.85 -5.31
CA ASP A 61 10.11 10.44 -5.12
C ASP A 61 10.31 9.65 -3.82
N PHE A 62 9.88 8.39 -3.83
CA PHE A 62 10.04 7.46 -2.71
C PHE A 62 11.47 6.94 -2.53
N LYS A 63 12.44 7.46 -3.28
CA LYS A 63 13.87 7.19 -3.06
C LYS A 63 14.52 8.21 -2.10
N ARG A 64 13.79 9.28 -1.74
CA ARG A 64 14.27 10.26 -0.78
C ARG A 64 14.49 9.61 0.60
N LYS A 65 15.40 10.18 1.38
CA LYS A 65 15.71 9.67 2.72
C LYS A 65 14.61 9.92 3.75
N ASP A 66 13.73 10.87 3.49
CA ASP A 66 12.63 11.32 4.34
C ASP A 66 11.30 10.60 4.06
N THR A 67 11.27 9.64 3.14
CA THR A 67 10.09 8.82 2.89
C THR A 67 10.11 7.54 3.70
N PHE A 68 8.92 7.10 4.14
CA PHE A 68 8.71 5.83 4.84
C PHE A 68 8.46 4.66 3.88
N ILE A 69 8.31 4.94 2.59
CA ILE A 69 8.02 3.97 1.55
C ILE A 69 9.31 3.41 0.98
N ARG A 70 9.39 2.08 0.93
CA ARG A 70 10.53 1.32 0.43
C ARG A 70 10.12 0.45 -0.76
N PRO A 71 10.32 0.91 -1.99
CA PRO A 71 10.02 0.10 -3.16
C PRO A 71 10.95 -1.11 -3.23
N LEU A 72 10.37 -2.29 -3.47
CA LEU A 72 11.10 -3.54 -3.68
C LEU A 72 10.80 -4.07 -5.08
N ASP A 73 11.85 -4.30 -5.86
CA ASP A 73 11.78 -4.80 -7.23
C ASP A 73 11.90 -6.33 -7.34
N LYS A 74 12.43 -6.99 -6.31
CA LYS A 74 12.79 -8.42 -6.31
C LYS A 74 11.87 -9.30 -5.45
N GLY A 75 10.57 -8.97 -5.41
CA GLY A 75 9.59 -9.77 -4.67
C GLY A 75 9.84 -9.81 -3.17
N ILE A 76 9.35 -10.87 -2.51
CA ILE A 76 9.42 -11.02 -1.05
C ILE A 76 10.77 -11.46 -0.49
N SER A 77 11.72 -11.86 -1.32
CA SER A 77 13.02 -12.38 -0.85
C SER A 77 13.84 -11.37 -0.03
N LYS A 78 13.60 -10.07 -0.23
CA LYS A 78 14.25 -8.98 0.52
C LYS A 78 13.37 -8.39 1.62
N LEU A 79 12.19 -8.95 1.83
CA LEU A 79 11.27 -8.47 2.85
C LEU A 79 11.75 -8.94 4.23
N ASN A 80 12.00 -7.97 5.12
CA ASN A 80 12.26 -8.26 6.53
C ASN A 80 10.93 -8.22 7.30
N ASP A 81 10.30 -9.37 7.43
CA ASP A 81 9.02 -9.56 8.12
C ASP A 81 9.14 -10.05 9.57
N ARG A 82 10.35 -10.02 10.13
CA ARG A 82 10.57 -10.30 11.56
C ARG A 82 10.02 -9.19 12.46
N ASN A 83 10.03 -7.97 11.97
CA ASN A 83 9.48 -6.79 12.63
C ASN A 83 8.15 -6.38 12.00
N PRO A 84 7.29 -5.63 12.70
CA PRO A 84 6.08 -5.08 12.13
C PRO A 84 6.37 -4.29 10.86
N CYS A 85 5.60 -4.53 9.80
CA CYS A 85 5.72 -3.81 8.55
C CYS A 85 4.37 -3.74 7.82
N VAL A 86 4.23 -2.76 6.95
CA VAL A 86 3.10 -2.66 6.03
C VAL A 86 3.59 -3.05 4.64
N VAL A 87 2.86 -3.91 3.95
CA VAL A 87 3.22 -4.30 2.58
C VAL A 87 2.07 -4.04 1.64
N MET A 88 2.34 -3.26 0.61
CA MET A 88 1.44 -3.07 -0.52
C MET A 88 1.89 -3.96 -1.67
N ALA A 89 1.04 -4.89 -2.08
CA ALA A 89 1.33 -5.86 -3.13
C ALA A 89 0.20 -5.97 -4.15
N SER A 90 0.52 -6.49 -5.32
CA SER A 90 -0.42 -6.74 -6.42
C SER A 90 -0.28 -8.18 -6.94
N PRO A 91 -1.32 -8.73 -7.60
CA PRO A 91 -2.65 -8.16 -7.88
C PRO A 91 -3.59 -8.14 -6.66
N GLY A 92 -4.58 -7.23 -6.66
CA GLY A 92 -5.55 -7.08 -5.56
C GLY A 92 -6.53 -8.25 -5.40
N PHE A 93 -6.68 -9.09 -6.41
CA PHE A 93 -7.55 -10.28 -6.36
C PHE A 93 -6.93 -11.48 -5.63
N LEU A 94 -5.66 -11.41 -5.22
CA LEU A 94 -4.96 -12.47 -4.49
C LEU A 94 -4.90 -13.82 -5.21
N THR A 95 -5.02 -13.83 -6.53
CA THR A 95 -5.07 -15.06 -7.34
C THR A 95 -3.70 -15.57 -7.73
N SER A 96 -2.72 -14.70 -7.82
CA SER A 96 -1.36 -15.02 -8.27
C SER A 96 -0.35 -13.96 -7.81
N GLY A 97 0.94 -14.23 -8.03
CA GLY A 97 2.03 -13.28 -7.80
C GLY A 97 2.28 -12.98 -6.32
N VAL A 98 2.96 -11.87 -6.07
CA VAL A 98 3.46 -11.50 -4.74
C VAL A 98 2.36 -11.40 -3.68
N SER A 99 1.20 -10.88 -4.03
CA SER A 99 0.08 -10.76 -3.08
C SER A 99 -0.43 -12.14 -2.63
N ARG A 100 -0.43 -13.13 -3.52
CA ARG A 100 -0.80 -14.50 -3.20
C ARG A 100 0.24 -15.17 -2.29
N GLU A 101 1.52 -15.01 -2.61
CA GLU A 101 2.62 -15.56 -1.81
C GLU A 101 2.63 -15.00 -0.38
N LEU A 102 2.38 -13.68 -0.24
CA LEU A 102 2.27 -13.03 1.07
C LEU A 102 1.05 -13.53 1.85
N LEU A 103 -0.08 -13.68 1.19
CA LEU A 103 -1.29 -14.23 1.82
C LEU A 103 -1.02 -15.61 2.39
N GLU A 104 -0.46 -16.52 1.60
CA GLU A 104 -0.14 -17.89 2.03
C GLU A 104 0.86 -17.92 3.19
N LYS A 105 1.83 -17.01 3.17
CA LYS A 105 2.84 -16.93 4.22
C LYS A 105 2.31 -16.36 5.53
N TRP A 106 1.43 -15.35 5.46
CA TRP A 106 1.02 -14.57 6.64
C TRP A 106 -0.36 -14.92 7.19
N ALA A 107 -1.22 -15.52 6.39
CA ALA A 107 -2.58 -15.89 6.82
C ALA A 107 -2.64 -16.86 8.01
N PRO A 108 -1.66 -17.77 8.22
CA PRO A 108 -1.69 -18.65 9.40
C PRO A 108 -1.47 -17.91 10.74
N ASP A 109 -0.87 -16.73 10.74
CA ASP A 109 -0.59 -15.98 11.96
C ASP A 109 -1.69 -14.92 12.23
N PRO A 110 -2.49 -15.04 13.30
CA PRO A 110 -3.60 -14.16 13.60
C PRO A 110 -3.18 -12.72 13.94
N ARG A 111 -1.89 -12.44 14.12
CA ARG A 111 -1.38 -11.09 14.35
C ARG A 111 -1.35 -10.26 13.07
N ASN A 112 -1.40 -10.91 11.90
CA ASN A 112 -1.40 -10.25 10.62
C ASN A 112 -2.80 -9.78 10.23
N GLY A 113 -2.88 -8.68 9.50
CA GLY A 113 -4.10 -8.12 8.94
C GLY A 113 -4.01 -7.99 7.43
N LEU A 114 -5.15 -8.12 6.75
CA LEU A 114 -5.27 -7.94 5.31
C LEU A 114 -6.25 -6.80 5.02
N ILE A 115 -5.83 -5.86 4.18
CA ILE A 115 -6.69 -4.77 3.69
C ILE A 115 -6.83 -4.92 2.17
N ILE A 116 -8.06 -5.09 1.70
CA ILE A 116 -8.40 -5.18 0.28
C ILE A 116 -8.98 -3.84 -0.16
N THR A 117 -8.20 -3.07 -0.93
CA THR A 117 -8.53 -1.69 -1.33
C THR A 117 -9.35 -1.59 -2.62
N GLY A 118 -9.64 -2.71 -3.27
CA GLY A 118 -10.39 -2.80 -4.53
C GLY A 118 -11.72 -3.52 -4.37
N TYR A 119 -12.55 -3.42 -5.41
CA TYR A 119 -13.74 -4.26 -5.50
C TYR A 119 -13.33 -5.72 -5.67
N SER A 120 -13.96 -6.61 -4.91
CA SER A 120 -13.83 -8.04 -5.07
C SER A 120 -15.14 -8.62 -5.63
N VAL A 121 -15.05 -9.28 -6.78
CA VAL A 121 -16.19 -9.97 -7.40
C VAL A 121 -16.39 -11.34 -6.73
N GLU A 122 -17.61 -11.84 -6.70
CA GLU A 122 -17.88 -13.20 -6.23
C GLU A 122 -17.04 -14.23 -6.99
N GLY A 123 -16.49 -15.21 -6.27
CA GLY A 123 -15.64 -16.27 -6.84
C GLY A 123 -14.16 -15.92 -6.94
N VAL A 124 -13.73 -14.68 -6.69
CA VAL A 124 -12.29 -14.39 -6.59
C VAL A 124 -11.75 -14.61 -5.18
N MET A 125 -10.47 -14.97 -5.09
CA MET A 125 -9.80 -15.30 -3.84
C MET A 125 -9.90 -14.18 -2.80
N ALA A 126 -9.86 -12.93 -3.22
CA ALA A 126 -9.99 -11.77 -2.35
C ALA A 126 -11.32 -11.76 -1.57
N ARG A 127 -12.40 -12.32 -2.13
CA ARG A 127 -13.69 -12.44 -1.44
C ARG A 127 -13.82 -13.74 -0.66
N VAL A 128 -13.19 -14.80 -1.14
CA VAL A 128 -13.13 -16.12 -0.44
C VAL A 128 -12.21 -16.04 0.79
N SER A 129 -11.18 -15.21 0.76
CA SER A 129 -10.29 -14.96 1.91
C SER A 129 -10.97 -14.28 3.09
N CYS A 130 -12.19 -13.75 2.91
CA CYS A 130 -13.06 -13.35 4.01
C CYS A 130 -13.67 -14.55 4.75
N LEU A 131 -13.51 -15.78 4.25
CA LEU A 131 -13.87 -17.05 4.87
C LEU A 131 -12.62 -17.63 5.56
N PRO A 132 -12.68 -18.60 6.42
CA PRO A 132 -11.92 -18.87 7.64
C PRO A 132 -10.41 -19.00 7.46
N LEU A 133 -9.76 -17.96 6.95
CA LEU A 133 -8.33 -17.78 7.19
C LEU A 133 -8.21 -17.24 8.63
N ASN A 134 -7.26 -17.74 9.39
CA ASN A 134 -6.96 -17.28 10.75
C ASN A 134 -6.46 -15.81 10.81
N VAL A 135 -6.66 -15.04 9.73
CA VAL A 135 -6.37 -13.61 9.70
C VAL A 135 -7.40 -12.90 10.56
N SER A 136 -6.99 -12.36 11.68
CA SER A 136 -7.87 -11.77 12.70
C SER A 136 -8.63 -10.51 12.21
N ARG A 137 -8.22 -9.92 11.09
CA ARG A 137 -8.89 -8.74 10.51
C ARG A 137 -8.71 -8.70 8.99
N VAL A 138 -9.78 -9.01 8.28
CA VAL A 138 -9.89 -8.69 6.85
C VAL A 138 -10.75 -7.44 6.75
N LEU A 139 -10.18 -6.34 6.27
CA LEU A 139 -10.88 -5.10 5.97
C LEU A 139 -11.06 -5.00 4.45
N THR A 140 -12.30 -5.02 4.00
CA THR A 140 -12.65 -4.75 2.60
C THR A 140 -13.17 -3.32 2.47
N ALA A 141 -13.15 -2.79 1.26
CA ALA A 141 -13.68 -1.46 0.99
C ALA A 141 -15.14 -1.28 1.46
N ASP A 142 -15.90 -2.38 1.50
CA ASP A 142 -17.30 -2.40 1.93
C ASP A 142 -17.46 -2.39 3.46
N ASN A 143 -16.41 -2.71 4.22
CA ASN A 143 -16.42 -2.81 5.69
C ASN A 143 -15.69 -1.65 6.39
N LEU A 144 -15.14 -0.72 5.64
CA LEU A 144 -14.53 0.47 6.21
C LEU A 144 -15.64 1.44 6.67
N PRO A 145 -15.59 1.98 7.91
CA PRO A 145 -16.51 3.02 8.32
C PRO A 145 -16.36 4.21 7.38
N VAL A 146 -17.45 4.62 6.75
CA VAL A 146 -17.48 5.81 5.89
C VAL A 146 -17.15 7.01 6.76
N PRO A 147 -16.09 7.78 6.47
CA PRO A 147 -15.81 9.00 7.22
C PRO A 147 -17.01 9.94 7.07
N ALA A 148 -17.51 10.47 8.18
CA ALA A 148 -18.58 11.45 8.18
C ALA A 148 -18.16 12.63 7.29
N ARG A 149 -19.00 12.97 6.30
CA ARG A 149 -18.75 14.16 5.48
C ARG A 149 -18.77 15.36 6.41
N PRO A 150 -17.78 16.25 6.36
CA PRO A 150 -17.87 17.51 7.06
C PRO A 150 -19.07 18.29 6.51
N SER A 151 -19.93 18.72 7.41
CA SER A 151 -21.08 19.58 7.16
C SER A 151 -20.63 20.96 6.68
#